data_92214455b73b6ba42863f6bc5f121153
#
_entry.id   92214455b73b6ba42863f6bc5f121153
#
_cell.length_a   1.000
_cell.length_b   1.000
_cell.length_c   1.000
_cell.angle_alpha   90.00
_cell.angle_beta   90.00
_cell.angle_gamma   90.00
#
_symmetry.space_group_name_H-M   'P 1'
#
loop_
_entity.id
_entity.type
_entity.pdbx_description
1 polymer ?
#
loop_
_entity_poly.entity_id
_entity_poly.type
_entity_poly.pdbx_seq_one_letter_code
_entity_poly.pdbx_strand_id
1 'polypeptide(L)'
;MIRLYTAAASAVAIVENGGMMLTLEERGAQCLAIDPNDPDTVYIGTSDEGLFRSSDGGRSWDRLAGVAHPRVTAIAVSPVDGALYAGTEPSSLFVSRDSGGSWRELEGLKSLPSASTWSFPPRPWTSHVRSLALSPEDPNLIVAGIELGGVVRSTDGGESWQDQRPGAYADCHALATHVSAPATLYEAAGGGFAESKDFGESWTATDAGIAHRYVWGLAVDRDDPALLYVSAAEGPGRAHSSGFSDAAIYRRNASSRWEPVIERLDEFPYALVADPDTTGALYAGFGDGSILRSSNAGSSWDEVAQAPGLDALVAVAV
;
A
#
# COMPACT_ATOMS: atom_id res chain seq x y z
N MET A 1 5.11 -12.11 18.31
CA MET A 1 6.40 -12.04 17.56
C MET A 1 6.12 -11.35 16.25
N ILE A 2 7.05 -10.51 15.71
CA ILE A 2 6.83 -9.80 14.45
C ILE A 2 7.58 -10.52 13.34
N ARG A 3 6.89 -10.75 12.23
CA ARG A 3 7.46 -11.19 10.96
C ARG A 3 7.29 -10.06 9.94
N LEU A 4 8.38 -9.67 9.27
CA LEU A 4 8.37 -8.69 8.20
C LEU A 4 8.47 -9.42 6.86
N TYR A 5 7.66 -9.01 5.91
CA TYR A 5 7.76 -9.43 4.51
C TYR A 5 8.11 -8.22 3.66
N THR A 6 9.13 -8.35 2.83
CA THR A 6 9.45 -7.35 1.81
C THR A 6 9.25 -7.94 0.42
N ALA A 7 8.77 -7.15 -0.51
CA ALA A 7 8.74 -7.50 -1.91
C ALA A 7 9.69 -6.59 -2.68
N ALA A 8 10.54 -7.19 -3.50
CA ALA A 8 11.41 -6.50 -4.44
C ALA A 8 11.51 -7.33 -5.74
N ALA A 9 11.92 -6.68 -6.82
CA ALA A 9 12.05 -7.34 -8.11
C ALA A 9 12.96 -8.58 -8.05
N SER A 10 14.01 -8.56 -7.22
CA SER A 10 14.97 -9.64 -7.07
C SER A 10 14.50 -10.78 -6.16
N ALA A 11 13.73 -10.50 -5.11
CA ALA A 11 13.27 -11.53 -4.17
C ALA A 11 12.18 -11.01 -3.22
N VAL A 12 11.51 -11.92 -2.55
CA VAL A 12 10.77 -11.68 -1.31
C VAL A 12 11.71 -12.01 -0.14
N ALA A 13 11.89 -11.08 0.80
CA ALA A 13 12.62 -11.38 2.03
C ALA A 13 11.64 -11.50 3.21
N ILE A 14 11.89 -12.47 4.06
CA ILE A 14 11.16 -12.71 5.30
C ILE A 14 12.13 -12.51 6.44
N VAL A 15 11.85 -11.51 7.29
CA VAL A 15 12.68 -11.19 8.46
C VAL A 15 11.92 -11.59 9.72
N GLU A 16 12.50 -12.48 10.49
CA GLU A 16 11.93 -12.99 11.73
C GLU A 16 13.05 -13.37 12.71
N ASN A 17 12.92 -12.99 13.98
CA ASN A 17 13.90 -13.33 15.05
C ASN A 17 15.36 -12.90 14.74
N GLY A 18 15.55 -11.81 14.02
CA GLY A 18 16.88 -11.35 13.61
C GLY A 18 17.51 -12.20 12.49
N GLY A 19 16.81 -13.19 11.97
CA GLY A 19 17.19 -13.93 10.75
C GLY A 19 16.46 -13.41 9.53
N MET A 20 17.04 -13.66 8.35
CA MET A 20 16.42 -13.36 7.07
C MET A 20 16.42 -14.60 6.19
N MET A 21 15.29 -14.86 5.54
CA MET A 21 15.15 -15.88 4.50
C MET A 21 14.73 -15.20 3.20
N LEU A 22 15.40 -15.53 2.10
CA LEU A 22 14.98 -15.12 0.76
C LEU A 22 14.18 -16.24 0.11
N THR A 23 13.14 -15.84 -0.62
CA THR A 23 12.23 -16.74 -1.30
C THR A 23 11.64 -16.04 -2.54
N LEU A 24 10.98 -16.77 -3.41
CA LEU A 24 10.38 -16.27 -4.65
C LEU A 24 11.36 -15.38 -5.44
N GLU A 25 12.61 -15.86 -5.57
CA GLU A 25 13.70 -15.11 -6.19
C GLU A 25 13.48 -14.93 -7.70
N GLU A 26 13.89 -13.77 -8.24
CA GLU A 26 13.85 -13.41 -9.65
C GLU A 26 12.43 -13.47 -10.27
N ARG A 27 11.39 -13.25 -9.45
CA ARG A 27 9.99 -13.27 -9.89
C ARG A 27 9.35 -11.88 -10.04
N GLY A 28 10.11 -10.81 -9.85
CA GLY A 28 9.61 -9.45 -10.02
C GLY A 28 8.50 -9.07 -9.02
N ALA A 29 8.64 -9.48 -7.75
CA ALA A 29 7.68 -9.13 -6.71
C ALA A 29 7.62 -7.62 -6.52
N GLN A 30 6.41 -7.03 -6.47
CA GLN A 30 6.22 -5.57 -6.38
C GLN A 30 5.12 -5.13 -5.42
N CYS A 31 4.19 -6.00 -5.07
CA CYS A 31 3.18 -5.74 -4.04
C CYS A 31 2.89 -7.00 -3.24
N LEU A 32 2.39 -6.84 -2.02
CA LEU A 32 2.08 -7.96 -1.15
C LEU A 32 0.91 -7.64 -0.22
N ALA A 33 0.21 -8.70 0.20
CA ALA A 33 -0.81 -8.64 1.23
C ALA A 33 -0.77 -9.91 2.08
N ILE A 34 -1.18 -9.78 3.34
CA ILE A 34 -1.35 -10.88 4.27
C ILE A 34 -2.85 -11.04 4.54
N ASP A 35 -3.30 -12.27 4.66
CA ASP A 35 -4.67 -12.54 5.09
C ASP A 35 -4.82 -12.09 6.56
N PRO A 36 -5.72 -11.16 6.87
CA PRO A 36 -5.88 -10.65 8.22
C PRO A 36 -6.38 -11.72 9.22
N ASN A 37 -6.92 -12.83 8.73
CA ASN A 37 -7.42 -13.94 9.54
C ASN A 37 -6.44 -15.12 9.65
N ASP A 38 -5.38 -15.12 8.82
CA ASP A 38 -4.35 -16.16 8.80
C ASP A 38 -2.98 -15.57 8.44
N PRO A 39 -2.13 -15.25 9.42
CA PRO A 39 -0.85 -14.59 9.22
C PRO A 39 0.18 -15.42 8.44
N ASP A 40 -0.05 -16.72 8.27
CA ASP A 40 0.78 -17.58 7.43
C ASP A 40 0.33 -17.60 5.95
N THR A 41 -0.84 -17.07 5.64
CA THR A 41 -1.31 -16.88 4.27
C THR A 41 -0.89 -15.52 3.72
N VAL A 42 0.01 -15.53 2.73
CA VAL A 42 0.63 -14.37 2.10
C VAL A 42 0.40 -14.39 0.59
N TYR A 43 0.10 -13.24 0.02
CA TYR A 43 -0.07 -13.06 -1.42
C TYR A 43 0.97 -12.08 -1.96
N ILE A 44 1.56 -12.40 -3.11
CA ILE A 44 2.56 -11.58 -3.82
C ILE A 44 2.08 -11.31 -5.24
N GLY A 45 2.06 -10.04 -5.62
CA GLY A 45 1.89 -9.62 -7.01
C GLY A 45 3.23 -9.33 -7.66
N THR A 46 3.36 -9.72 -8.92
CA THR A 46 4.61 -9.61 -9.67
C THR A 46 4.46 -8.73 -10.90
N SER A 47 5.58 -8.34 -11.49
CA SER A 47 5.64 -7.46 -12.66
C SER A 47 5.17 -8.15 -13.96
N ASP A 48 5.27 -9.49 -14.05
CA ASP A 48 5.03 -10.21 -15.31
C ASP A 48 4.59 -11.68 -15.17
N GLU A 49 4.54 -12.22 -13.94
CA GLU A 49 4.15 -13.61 -13.69
C GLU A 49 2.78 -13.76 -12.96
N GLY A 50 2.10 -12.66 -12.67
CA GLY A 50 0.80 -12.65 -11.99
C GLY A 50 0.91 -12.71 -10.49
N LEU A 51 0.12 -13.57 -9.88
CA LEU A 51 -0.05 -13.72 -8.43
C LEU A 51 0.55 -15.02 -7.92
N PHE A 52 1.15 -14.94 -6.73
CA PHE A 52 1.58 -16.09 -5.95
C PHE A 52 0.94 -16.07 -4.57
N ARG A 53 0.70 -17.25 -4.01
CA ARG A 53 0.20 -17.46 -2.66
C ARG A 53 1.12 -18.40 -1.89
N SER A 54 1.41 -18.06 -0.66
CA SER A 54 1.94 -18.97 0.35
C SER A 54 0.87 -19.25 1.40
N SER A 55 0.85 -20.44 1.97
CA SER A 55 0.03 -20.82 3.13
C SER A 55 0.90 -21.35 4.29
N ASP A 56 2.21 -21.10 4.24
CA ASP A 56 3.18 -21.59 5.21
C ASP A 56 4.15 -20.49 5.67
N GLY A 57 3.69 -19.24 5.66
CA GLY A 57 4.49 -18.08 6.07
C GLY A 57 5.60 -17.73 5.07
N GLY A 58 5.38 -17.98 3.78
CA GLY A 58 6.29 -17.63 2.69
C GLY A 58 7.42 -18.64 2.43
N ARG A 59 7.35 -19.83 3.03
CA ARG A 59 8.36 -20.89 2.82
C ARG A 59 8.21 -21.58 1.48
N SER A 60 6.97 -21.71 1.01
CA SER A 60 6.64 -22.21 -0.33
C SER A 60 5.56 -21.38 -1.00
N TRP A 61 5.50 -21.42 -2.33
CA TRP A 61 4.62 -20.57 -3.11
C TRP A 61 3.95 -21.33 -4.24
N ASP A 62 2.63 -21.13 -4.34
CA ASP A 62 1.82 -21.59 -5.45
C ASP A 62 1.47 -20.40 -6.35
N ARG A 63 1.64 -20.55 -7.66
CA ARG A 63 1.20 -19.56 -8.63
C ARG A 63 -0.30 -19.67 -8.81
N LEU A 64 -1.02 -18.54 -8.64
CA LEU A 64 -2.46 -18.46 -8.86
C LEU A 64 -2.75 -18.11 -10.31
N ALA A 65 -3.65 -18.88 -10.94
CA ALA A 65 -4.12 -18.63 -12.29
C ALA A 65 -5.44 -17.85 -12.28
N GLY A 66 -5.78 -17.19 -13.41
CA GLY A 66 -7.12 -16.62 -13.62
C GLY A 66 -7.17 -15.09 -13.59
N VAL A 67 -6.16 -14.39 -13.11
CA VAL A 67 -6.02 -12.95 -13.35
C VAL A 67 -5.52 -12.74 -14.78
N ALA A 68 -6.28 -11.99 -15.58
CA ALA A 68 -6.03 -11.88 -17.02
C ALA A 68 -4.73 -11.11 -17.37
N HIS A 69 -4.30 -10.22 -16.49
CA HIS A 69 -3.09 -9.40 -16.69
C HIS A 69 -1.95 -9.91 -15.80
N PRO A 70 -0.75 -10.13 -16.36
CA PRO A 70 0.37 -10.69 -15.60
C PRO A 70 1.02 -9.69 -14.63
N ARG A 71 0.85 -8.37 -14.85
CA ARG A 71 1.34 -7.33 -13.95
C ARG A 71 0.29 -7.04 -12.88
N VAL A 72 0.55 -7.46 -11.65
CA VAL A 72 -0.31 -7.22 -10.49
C VAL A 72 0.33 -6.15 -9.61
N THR A 73 -0.35 -5.03 -9.45
CA THR A 73 0.18 -3.80 -8.84
C THR A 73 -0.40 -3.49 -7.47
N ALA A 74 -1.53 -4.10 -7.14
CA ALA A 74 -2.18 -3.98 -5.84
C ALA A 74 -2.86 -5.28 -5.43
N ILE A 75 -2.78 -5.62 -4.16
CA ILE A 75 -3.48 -6.76 -3.55
C ILE A 75 -4.10 -6.32 -2.24
N ALA A 76 -5.33 -6.76 -1.97
CA ALA A 76 -5.98 -6.58 -0.68
C ALA A 76 -6.84 -7.79 -0.33
N VAL A 77 -6.89 -8.14 0.95
CA VAL A 77 -7.76 -9.18 1.49
C VAL A 77 -8.80 -8.52 2.40
N SER A 78 -10.06 -8.80 2.15
CA SER A 78 -11.16 -8.27 2.96
C SER A 78 -11.14 -8.88 4.37
N PRO A 79 -11.06 -8.06 5.41
CA PRO A 79 -11.10 -8.57 6.78
C PRO A 79 -12.49 -9.08 7.18
N VAL A 80 -13.53 -8.77 6.40
CA VAL A 80 -14.92 -9.11 6.70
C VAL A 80 -15.30 -10.48 6.16
N ASP A 81 -14.99 -10.76 4.89
CA ASP A 81 -15.44 -11.99 4.21
C ASP A 81 -14.30 -12.80 3.56
N GLY A 82 -13.04 -12.35 3.72
CA GLY A 82 -11.86 -13.02 3.16
C GLY A 82 -11.73 -12.90 1.64
N ALA A 83 -12.54 -12.05 0.99
CA ALA A 83 -12.44 -11.85 -0.45
C ALA A 83 -11.08 -11.23 -0.81
N LEU A 84 -10.41 -11.83 -1.79
CA LEU A 84 -9.10 -11.40 -2.28
C LEU A 84 -9.28 -10.55 -3.53
N TYR A 85 -8.71 -9.36 -3.51
CA TYR A 85 -8.73 -8.42 -4.64
C TYR A 85 -7.36 -8.26 -5.24
N ALA A 86 -7.29 -8.21 -6.57
CA ALA A 86 -6.07 -7.97 -7.34
C ALA A 86 -6.27 -6.85 -8.36
N GLY A 87 -5.52 -5.77 -8.17
CA GLY A 87 -5.42 -4.67 -9.12
C GLY A 87 -4.24 -4.85 -10.06
N THR A 88 -4.41 -4.45 -11.31
CA THR A 88 -3.43 -4.75 -12.37
C THR A 88 -3.01 -3.52 -13.18
N GLU A 89 -2.01 -3.73 -14.03
CA GLU A 89 -1.66 -2.88 -15.17
C GLU A 89 -1.80 -3.69 -16.48
N PRO A 90 -2.60 -3.25 -17.46
CA PRO A 90 -3.52 -2.09 -17.44
C PRO A 90 -4.54 -2.17 -16.28
N SER A 91 -5.11 -1.02 -15.91
CA SER A 91 -6.06 -0.92 -14.81
C SER A 91 -7.26 -1.83 -15.00
N SER A 92 -7.29 -2.91 -14.24
CA SER A 92 -8.41 -3.80 -14.03
C SER A 92 -8.42 -4.24 -12.57
N LEU A 93 -9.58 -4.63 -12.08
CA LEU A 93 -9.73 -5.16 -10.74
C LEU A 93 -10.40 -6.52 -10.79
N PHE A 94 -9.81 -7.49 -10.12
CA PHE A 94 -10.31 -8.86 -10.03
C PHE A 94 -10.64 -9.20 -8.58
N VAL A 95 -11.65 -10.04 -8.37
CA VAL A 95 -12.01 -10.57 -7.07
C VAL A 95 -12.06 -12.09 -7.10
N SER A 96 -11.52 -12.71 -6.06
CA SER A 96 -11.64 -14.13 -5.74
C SER A 96 -12.31 -14.28 -4.37
N ARG A 97 -13.24 -15.25 -4.27
CA ARG A 97 -13.91 -15.61 -3.01
C ARG A 97 -13.54 -17.00 -2.51
N ASP A 98 -12.52 -17.59 -3.11
CA ASP A 98 -12.01 -18.94 -2.83
C ASP A 98 -10.47 -18.95 -2.72
N SER A 99 -9.94 -17.85 -2.13
CA SER A 99 -8.49 -17.67 -1.85
C SER A 99 -7.60 -17.80 -3.09
N GLY A 100 -8.10 -17.33 -4.24
CA GLY A 100 -7.37 -17.32 -5.51
C GLY A 100 -7.61 -18.53 -6.41
N GLY A 101 -8.53 -19.44 -6.04
CA GLY A 101 -8.87 -20.60 -6.86
C GLY A 101 -9.59 -20.24 -8.15
N SER A 102 -10.45 -19.21 -8.09
CA SER A 102 -11.12 -18.63 -9.26
C SER A 102 -11.23 -17.12 -9.14
N TRP A 103 -11.33 -16.43 -10.30
CA TRP A 103 -11.33 -14.97 -10.35
C TRP A 103 -12.44 -14.45 -11.25
N ARG A 104 -13.05 -13.35 -10.83
CA ARG A 104 -14.02 -12.59 -11.62
C ARG A 104 -13.51 -11.16 -11.78
N GLU A 105 -13.50 -10.65 -13.00
CA GLU A 105 -13.20 -9.25 -13.26
C GLU A 105 -14.37 -8.36 -12.85
N LEU A 106 -14.08 -7.23 -12.21
CA LEU A 106 -15.03 -6.19 -11.83
C LEU A 106 -15.09 -5.14 -12.95
N GLU A 107 -15.79 -5.51 -14.03
CA GLU A 107 -15.88 -4.77 -15.31
C GLU A 107 -16.37 -3.32 -15.16
N GLY A 108 -17.14 -3.03 -14.10
CA GLY A 108 -17.64 -1.68 -13.80
C GLY A 108 -16.56 -0.64 -13.68
N LEU A 109 -15.36 -1.01 -13.22
CA LEU A 109 -14.22 -0.10 -13.10
C LEU A 109 -13.83 0.52 -14.44
N LYS A 110 -13.76 -0.29 -15.50
CA LYS A 110 -13.38 0.16 -16.86
C LYS A 110 -14.47 0.98 -17.55
N SER A 111 -15.69 0.93 -17.04
CA SER A 111 -16.84 1.65 -17.58
C SER A 111 -16.98 3.08 -17.08
N LEU A 112 -16.09 3.51 -16.19
CA LEU A 112 -16.10 4.88 -15.66
C LEU A 112 -15.76 5.91 -16.75
N PRO A 113 -16.43 7.07 -16.76
CA PRO A 113 -16.15 8.15 -17.72
C PRO A 113 -14.69 8.58 -17.75
N SER A 114 -14.02 8.64 -16.59
CA SER A 114 -12.61 9.03 -16.48
C SER A 114 -11.65 7.93 -16.97
N ALA A 115 -12.06 6.67 -17.04
CA ALA A 115 -11.14 5.55 -17.35
C ALA A 115 -10.38 5.73 -18.66
N SER A 116 -10.99 6.39 -19.66
CA SER A 116 -10.33 6.69 -20.94
C SER A 116 -9.23 7.74 -20.85
N THR A 117 -9.12 8.45 -19.72
CA THR A 117 -8.09 9.49 -19.48
C THR A 117 -6.96 9.00 -18.59
N TRP A 118 -7.10 7.82 -17.98
CA TRP A 118 -6.08 7.28 -17.10
C TRP A 118 -4.85 6.89 -17.90
N SER A 119 -3.69 7.34 -17.45
CA SER A 119 -2.42 7.02 -18.09
C SER A 119 -1.28 7.15 -17.09
N PHE A 120 -0.20 6.41 -17.34
CA PHE A 120 1.03 6.52 -16.57
C PHE A 120 2.18 6.84 -17.53
N PRO A 121 2.63 8.10 -17.62
CA PRO A 121 3.62 8.54 -18.60
C PRO A 121 4.95 7.78 -18.62
N PRO A 122 5.52 7.32 -17.47
CA PRO A 122 6.73 6.50 -17.47
C PRO A 122 6.56 5.16 -18.19
N ARG A 123 5.31 4.66 -18.31
CA ARG A 123 4.92 3.50 -19.10
C ARG A 123 3.77 3.93 -20.02
N PRO A 124 4.11 4.50 -21.20
CA PRO A 124 3.13 5.21 -22.02
C PRO A 124 1.87 4.39 -22.26
N TRP A 125 0.73 5.04 -22.04
CA TRP A 125 -0.61 4.56 -22.35
C TRP A 125 -1.16 3.43 -21.45
N THR A 126 -0.44 3.04 -20.40
CA THR A 126 -0.98 2.12 -19.41
C THR A 126 -1.20 2.84 -18.09
N SER A 127 -2.39 2.69 -17.52
CA SER A 127 -2.68 3.04 -16.13
C SER A 127 -2.67 1.80 -15.28
N HIS A 128 -2.56 1.93 -13.97
CA HIS A 128 -2.62 0.81 -13.06
C HIS A 128 -3.38 1.14 -11.77
N VAL A 129 -3.98 0.11 -11.19
CA VAL A 129 -4.52 0.19 -9.83
C VAL A 129 -3.35 0.19 -8.87
N ARG A 130 -3.14 1.30 -8.17
CA ARG A 130 -1.98 1.50 -7.30
C ARG A 130 -2.23 1.03 -5.88
N SER A 131 -3.43 1.27 -5.36
CA SER A 131 -3.78 0.96 -3.98
C SER A 131 -5.25 0.59 -3.86
N LEU A 132 -5.56 -0.24 -2.88
CA LEU A 132 -6.92 -0.67 -2.55
C LEU A 132 -7.17 -0.46 -1.07
N ALA A 133 -8.30 0.15 -0.73
CA ALA A 133 -8.80 0.25 0.62
C ALA A 133 -10.15 -0.47 0.72
N LEU A 134 -10.21 -1.49 1.56
CA LEU A 134 -11.42 -2.26 1.84
C LEU A 134 -11.96 -1.84 3.20
N SER A 135 -13.29 -1.76 3.32
CA SER A 135 -13.90 -1.44 4.62
C SER A 135 -13.64 -2.56 5.63
N PRO A 136 -13.31 -2.20 6.87
CA PRO A 136 -13.16 -3.19 7.93
C PRO A 136 -14.49 -3.74 8.46
N GLU A 137 -15.65 -3.20 8.02
CA GLU A 137 -16.98 -3.57 8.53
C GLU A 137 -17.98 -3.99 7.42
N ASP A 138 -17.83 -3.46 6.20
CA ASP A 138 -18.78 -3.72 5.10
C ASP A 138 -18.02 -4.19 3.85
N PRO A 139 -18.14 -5.46 3.45
CA PRO A 139 -17.43 -6.02 2.30
C PRO A 139 -17.86 -5.40 0.94
N ASN A 140 -18.94 -4.61 0.92
CA ASN A 140 -19.40 -3.92 -0.28
C ASN A 140 -18.67 -2.59 -0.52
N LEU A 141 -18.05 -2.02 0.52
CA LEU A 141 -17.35 -0.74 0.41
C LEU A 141 -15.88 -0.95 0.00
N ILE A 142 -15.56 -0.48 -1.21
CA ILE A 142 -14.22 -0.60 -1.82
C ILE A 142 -13.81 0.76 -2.37
N VAL A 143 -12.57 1.17 -2.11
CA VAL A 143 -11.96 2.33 -2.73
C VAL A 143 -10.69 1.90 -3.46
N ALA A 144 -10.55 2.31 -4.70
CA ALA A 144 -9.38 2.05 -5.52
C ALA A 144 -8.69 3.37 -5.91
N GLY A 145 -7.40 3.44 -5.66
CA GLY A 145 -6.51 4.49 -6.15
C GLY A 145 -5.88 4.08 -7.47
N ILE A 146 -6.08 4.90 -8.48
CA ILE A 146 -5.45 4.76 -9.80
C ILE A 146 -4.34 5.80 -9.89
N GLU A 147 -3.10 5.35 -10.06
CA GLU A 147 -1.98 6.29 -10.20
C GLU A 147 -2.19 7.16 -11.44
N LEU A 148 -2.17 8.49 -11.26
CA LEU A 148 -2.56 9.50 -12.25
C LEU A 148 -3.97 9.30 -12.85
N GLY A 149 -4.87 8.66 -12.09
CA GLY A 149 -6.27 8.45 -12.47
C GLY A 149 -7.26 8.83 -11.36
N GLY A 150 -6.73 9.18 -10.17
CA GLY A 150 -7.53 9.58 -9.03
C GLY A 150 -8.08 8.42 -8.21
N VAL A 151 -9.02 8.74 -7.32
CA VAL A 151 -9.65 7.79 -6.42
C VAL A 151 -11.07 7.51 -6.86
N VAL A 152 -11.45 6.24 -6.97
CA VAL A 152 -12.80 5.77 -7.34
C VAL A 152 -13.35 4.85 -6.27
N ARG A 153 -14.69 4.77 -6.15
CA ARG A 153 -15.37 4.11 -5.03
C ARG A 153 -16.48 3.19 -5.51
N SER A 154 -16.62 2.04 -4.87
CA SER A 154 -17.78 1.15 -5.00
C SER A 154 -18.50 0.99 -3.66
N THR A 155 -19.82 0.80 -3.70
CA THR A 155 -20.67 0.54 -2.53
C THR A 155 -21.48 -0.76 -2.68
N ASP A 156 -21.16 -1.57 -3.68
CA ASP A 156 -21.86 -2.80 -4.02
C ASP A 156 -20.91 -3.98 -4.33
N GLY A 157 -19.75 -3.99 -3.70
CA GLY A 157 -18.76 -5.06 -3.87
C GLY A 157 -18.03 -5.03 -5.21
N GLY A 158 -18.00 -3.86 -5.88
CA GLY A 158 -17.31 -3.65 -7.15
C GLY A 158 -18.16 -3.89 -8.38
N GLU A 159 -19.47 -4.12 -8.23
CA GLU A 159 -20.39 -4.29 -9.39
C GLU A 159 -20.54 -2.98 -10.16
N SER A 160 -20.66 -1.86 -9.43
CA SER A 160 -20.64 -0.51 -10.00
C SER A 160 -19.67 0.41 -9.26
N TRP A 161 -19.26 1.47 -9.94
CA TRP A 161 -18.28 2.40 -9.43
C TRP A 161 -18.72 3.85 -9.59
N GLN A 162 -18.41 4.64 -8.61
CA GLN A 162 -18.50 6.09 -8.64
C GLN A 162 -17.14 6.64 -9.12
N ASP A 163 -17.18 7.54 -10.10
CA ASP A 163 -16.01 8.12 -10.73
C ASP A 163 -15.21 9.01 -9.77
N GLN A 164 -14.11 9.59 -10.24
CA GLN A 164 -13.16 10.39 -9.46
C GLN A 164 -13.84 11.19 -8.35
N ARG A 165 -13.41 10.97 -7.11
CA ARG A 165 -14.09 11.53 -5.95
C ARG A 165 -13.66 12.96 -5.66
N PRO A 166 -14.61 13.84 -5.28
CA PRO A 166 -14.31 15.25 -4.96
C PRO A 166 -13.27 15.37 -3.84
N GLY A 167 -12.24 16.18 -4.08
CA GLY A 167 -11.20 16.49 -3.09
C GLY A 167 -10.07 15.46 -2.96
N ALA A 168 -10.19 14.27 -3.57
CA ALA A 168 -9.08 13.33 -3.70
C ALA A 168 -8.05 13.84 -4.71
N TYR A 169 -6.80 13.41 -4.54
CA TYR A 169 -5.73 13.74 -5.47
C TYR A 169 -5.78 12.84 -6.72
N ALA A 170 -5.24 13.36 -7.83
CA ALA A 170 -5.20 12.60 -9.08
C ALA A 170 -4.10 11.51 -9.08
N ASP A 171 -3.06 11.69 -8.29
CA ASP A 171 -1.86 10.84 -8.27
C ASP A 171 -1.81 10.04 -6.96
N CYS A 172 -2.73 9.09 -6.80
CA CYS A 172 -2.86 8.28 -5.60
C CYS A 172 -1.72 7.26 -5.49
N HIS A 173 -0.97 7.28 -4.39
CA HIS A 173 0.11 6.33 -4.10
C HIS A 173 -0.27 5.28 -3.06
N ALA A 174 -0.95 5.69 -1.98
CA ALA A 174 -1.39 4.76 -0.94
C ALA A 174 -2.74 5.19 -0.35
N LEU A 175 -3.56 4.20 -0.03
CA LEU A 175 -4.81 4.32 0.71
C LEU A 175 -4.72 3.48 1.98
N ALA A 176 -5.30 3.97 3.08
CA ALA A 176 -5.39 3.21 4.32
C ALA A 176 -6.75 3.39 4.98
N THR A 177 -7.15 2.35 5.74
CA THR A 177 -8.31 2.31 6.63
C THR A 177 -7.87 2.04 8.06
N HIS A 178 -8.77 2.17 9.02
CA HIS A 178 -8.52 1.77 10.40
C HIS A 178 -9.79 1.19 11.04
N VAL A 179 -9.64 0.08 11.77
CA VAL A 179 -10.77 -0.66 12.38
C VAL A 179 -11.57 0.17 13.39
N SER A 180 -10.91 1.05 14.15
CA SER A 180 -11.59 1.94 15.12
C SER A 180 -12.17 3.20 14.49
N ALA A 181 -11.98 3.41 13.18
CA ALA A 181 -12.52 4.55 12.43
C ALA A 181 -12.97 4.10 11.03
N PRO A 182 -13.95 3.18 10.93
CA PRO A 182 -14.27 2.45 9.69
C PRO A 182 -14.76 3.34 8.55
N ALA A 183 -15.32 4.51 8.86
CA ALA A 183 -15.72 5.49 7.84
C ALA A 183 -14.57 6.40 7.38
N THR A 184 -13.40 6.33 8.04
CA THR A 184 -12.26 7.19 7.71
C THR A 184 -11.31 6.49 6.75
N LEU A 185 -10.93 7.20 5.71
CA LEU A 185 -9.89 6.82 4.77
C LEU A 185 -8.80 7.89 4.74
N TYR A 186 -7.60 7.44 4.45
CA TYR A 186 -6.40 8.27 4.32
C TYR A 186 -5.78 8.05 2.94
N GLU A 187 -5.34 9.14 2.30
CA GLU A 187 -4.69 9.12 0.99
C GLU A 187 -3.33 9.81 1.07
N ALA A 188 -2.28 9.10 0.69
CA ALA A 188 -0.99 9.66 0.33
C ALA A 188 -0.88 9.78 -1.18
N ALA A 189 -0.48 10.93 -1.69
CA ALA A 189 -0.54 11.21 -3.12
C ALA A 189 0.57 12.15 -3.61
N GLY A 190 0.78 12.19 -4.91
CA GLY A 190 1.73 13.09 -5.57
C GLY A 190 1.42 14.59 -5.44
N GLY A 191 0.28 14.95 -4.86
CA GLY A 191 -0.11 16.33 -4.56
C GLY A 191 -0.13 16.69 -3.08
N GLY A 192 -0.05 15.70 -2.18
CA GLY A 192 -0.15 15.90 -0.75
C GLY A 192 -0.83 14.75 -0.02
N PHE A 193 -1.52 15.07 1.07
CA PHE A 193 -2.26 14.12 1.89
C PHE A 193 -3.71 14.58 2.08
N ALA A 194 -4.65 13.65 1.94
CA ALA A 194 -6.08 13.92 2.13
C ALA A 194 -6.75 12.87 3.03
N GLU A 195 -7.86 13.25 3.63
CA GLU A 195 -8.73 12.39 4.42
C GLU A 195 -10.16 12.42 3.91
N SER A 196 -10.81 11.26 3.98
CA SER A 196 -12.26 11.12 3.88
C SER A 196 -12.84 10.73 5.24
N LYS A 197 -14.04 11.18 5.55
CA LYS A 197 -14.81 10.81 6.76
C LYS A 197 -16.11 10.08 6.41
N ASP A 198 -16.31 9.77 5.13
CA ASP A 198 -17.53 9.17 4.56
C ASP A 198 -17.18 8.00 3.64
N PHE A 199 -16.12 7.28 4.00
CA PHE A 199 -15.57 6.14 3.25
C PHE A 199 -15.34 6.46 1.77
N GLY A 200 -14.62 7.56 1.49
CA GLY A 200 -14.18 7.92 0.15
C GLY A 200 -15.22 8.61 -0.72
N GLU A 201 -16.38 9.01 -0.18
CA GLU A 201 -17.38 9.78 -0.96
C GLU A 201 -16.87 11.20 -1.23
N SER A 202 -16.24 11.82 -0.23
CA SER A 202 -15.59 13.13 -0.35
C SER A 202 -14.26 13.16 0.42
N TRP A 203 -13.36 14.04 -0.01
CA TRP A 203 -12.02 14.15 0.54
C TRP A 203 -11.66 15.59 0.90
N THR A 204 -10.82 15.76 1.89
CA THR A 204 -10.31 17.05 2.33
C THR A 204 -8.79 16.97 2.49
N ALA A 205 -8.07 17.89 1.85
CA ALA A 205 -6.63 18.00 2.03
C ALA A 205 -6.31 18.41 3.48
N THR A 206 -5.47 17.62 4.16
CA THR A 206 -5.07 17.82 5.55
C THR A 206 -3.56 17.71 5.70
N ASP A 207 -2.82 18.32 4.78
CA ASP A 207 -1.37 18.26 4.62
C ASP A 207 -0.61 19.43 5.29
N ALA A 208 -1.26 20.21 6.15
CA ALA A 208 -0.64 21.33 6.83
C ALA A 208 0.57 20.89 7.68
N GLY A 209 1.76 21.34 7.30
CA GLY A 209 3.04 20.98 7.95
C GLY A 209 3.91 20.03 7.13
N ILE A 210 3.39 19.38 6.11
CA ILE A 210 4.21 18.64 5.13
C ILE A 210 4.88 19.68 4.21
N ALA A 211 6.19 19.72 4.20
CA ALA A 211 6.96 20.63 3.34
C ALA A 211 7.05 20.10 1.90
N HIS A 212 7.13 18.80 1.74
CA HIS A 212 7.27 18.10 0.46
C HIS A 212 5.92 17.58 -0.05
N ARG A 213 5.62 17.79 -1.33
CA ARG A 213 4.29 17.48 -1.89
C ARG A 213 4.16 16.09 -2.51
N TYR A 214 5.26 15.40 -2.75
CA TYR A 214 5.25 14.04 -3.26
C TYR A 214 5.20 13.07 -2.09
N VAL A 215 3.97 12.79 -1.63
CA VAL A 215 3.70 11.91 -0.47
C VAL A 215 3.45 10.50 -0.98
N TRP A 216 4.12 9.51 -0.38
CA TRP A 216 4.12 8.14 -0.89
C TRP A 216 3.75 7.09 0.16
N GLY A 217 4.66 6.80 1.10
CA GLY A 217 4.42 5.86 2.19
C GLY A 217 3.37 6.39 3.16
N LEU A 218 2.53 5.51 3.66
CA LEU A 218 1.46 5.83 4.60
C LEU A 218 1.33 4.70 5.63
N ALA A 219 1.41 5.05 6.90
CA ALA A 219 1.07 4.17 8.00
C ALA A 219 0.07 4.85 8.95
N VAL A 220 -0.91 4.06 9.39
CA VAL A 220 -1.84 4.41 10.46
C VAL A 220 -1.49 3.56 11.66
N ASP A 221 -1.33 4.14 12.84
CA ASP A 221 -1.03 3.38 14.07
C ASP A 221 -2.13 2.35 14.33
N ARG A 222 -1.76 1.20 14.88
CA ARG A 222 -2.68 0.07 15.09
C ARG A 222 -3.86 0.38 16.02
N ASP A 223 -3.66 1.25 17.02
CA ASP A 223 -4.65 1.53 18.07
C ASP A 223 -5.22 2.94 17.99
N ASP A 224 -4.48 3.89 17.40
CA ASP A 224 -4.87 5.30 17.30
C ASP A 224 -4.99 5.75 15.83
N PRO A 225 -6.21 5.84 15.28
CA PRO A 225 -6.44 6.33 13.92
C PRO A 225 -6.04 7.80 13.69
N ALA A 226 -5.71 8.55 14.74
CA ALA A 226 -5.20 9.91 14.63
C ALA A 226 -3.67 9.99 14.57
N LEU A 227 -2.97 8.90 14.93
CA LEU A 227 -1.51 8.81 14.83
C LEU A 227 -1.12 8.25 13.47
N LEU A 228 -0.60 9.12 12.62
CA LEU A 228 -0.31 8.84 11.22
C LEU A 228 1.13 9.16 10.89
N TYR A 229 1.66 8.44 9.92
CA TYR A 229 3.00 8.67 9.36
C TYR A 229 2.94 8.68 7.84
N VAL A 230 3.67 9.60 7.23
CA VAL A 230 3.85 9.63 5.77
C VAL A 230 5.32 9.87 5.43
N SER A 231 5.76 9.28 4.32
CA SER A 231 7.02 9.64 3.69
C SER A 231 6.77 10.63 2.56
N ALA A 232 7.67 11.60 2.38
CA ALA A 232 7.55 12.57 1.30
C ALA A 232 8.91 13.07 0.80
N ALA A 233 8.95 13.47 -0.48
CA ALA A 233 10.05 14.17 -1.12
C ALA A 233 9.52 15.39 -1.89
N GLU A 234 10.43 16.21 -2.42
CA GLU A 234 10.07 17.40 -3.22
C GLU A 234 9.22 17.02 -4.46
N GLY A 235 9.56 15.90 -5.09
CA GLY A 235 8.89 15.41 -6.29
C GLY A 235 9.40 14.03 -6.71
N PRO A 236 8.82 13.43 -7.76
CA PRO A 236 9.18 12.08 -8.20
C PRO A 236 10.65 11.95 -8.61
N GLY A 237 11.23 12.99 -9.23
CA GLY A 237 12.63 12.99 -9.63
C GLY A 237 13.58 12.86 -8.44
N ARG A 238 13.24 13.44 -7.28
CA ARG A 238 14.00 13.29 -6.04
C ARG A 238 13.71 11.95 -5.38
N ALA A 239 12.45 11.61 -5.20
CA ALA A 239 12.03 10.36 -4.56
C ALA A 239 12.66 9.11 -5.18
N HIS A 240 12.77 9.07 -6.51
CA HIS A 240 13.30 7.91 -7.23
C HIS A 240 14.78 8.03 -7.63
N SER A 241 15.55 8.89 -6.93
CA SER A 241 16.99 9.07 -7.13
C SER A 241 17.76 8.60 -5.90
N SER A 242 18.28 7.38 -5.95
CA SER A 242 19.10 6.81 -4.87
C SER A 242 20.25 7.72 -4.50
N GLY A 243 20.48 7.93 -3.21
CA GLY A 243 21.51 8.78 -2.64
C GLY A 243 21.23 10.29 -2.71
N PHE A 244 20.07 10.72 -3.25
CA PHE A 244 19.75 12.15 -3.46
C PHE A 244 18.29 12.49 -3.19
N SER A 245 17.58 11.66 -2.44
CA SER A 245 16.15 11.77 -2.24
C SER A 245 15.75 13.05 -1.49
N ASP A 246 16.57 13.50 -0.51
CA ASP A 246 16.24 14.58 0.42
C ASP A 246 14.84 14.43 1.01
N ALA A 247 14.51 13.16 1.32
CA ALA A 247 13.19 12.79 1.80
C ALA A 247 13.02 13.04 3.29
N ALA A 248 11.78 13.00 3.74
CA ALA A 248 11.42 13.09 5.14
C ALA A 248 10.31 12.11 5.49
N ILE A 249 10.26 11.70 6.75
CA ILE A 249 9.10 11.05 7.35
C ILE A 249 8.44 12.07 8.28
N TYR A 250 7.14 12.26 8.09
CA TYR A 250 6.31 13.12 8.90
C TYR A 250 5.38 12.28 9.77
N ARG A 251 5.09 12.80 10.94
CA ARG A 251 4.09 12.28 11.86
C ARG A 251 2.98 13.29 12.07
N ARG A 252 1.77 12.84 12.25
CA ARG A 252 0.64 13.61 12.78
C ARG A 252 -0.01 12.80 13.89
N ASN A 253 -0.39 13.47 14.95
CA ASN A 253 -1.24 12.96 16.02
C ASN A 253 -2.58 13.70 16.00
N ALA A 254 -3.34 13.68 17.08
CA ALA A 254 -4.61 14.40 17.21
C ALA A 254 -4.51 15.93 16.97
N SER A 255 -3.29 16.51 16.95
CA SER A 255 -3.05 17.85 16.42
C SER A 255 -3.18 17.78 14.89
N SER A 256 -3.92 18.64 14.26
CA SER A 256 -4.15 18.62 12.80
C SER A 256 -2.92 19.01 11.95
N ARG A 257 -1.73 19.12 12.55
CA ARG A 257 -0.50 19.53 11.88
C ARG A 257 0.52 18.40 11.82
N TRP A 258 1.11 18.21 10.66
CA TRP A 258 2.23 17.30 10.45
C TRP A 258 3.54 17.89 10.97
N GLU A 259 4.36 17.04 11.57
CA GLU A 259 5.69 17.37 12.08
C GLU A 259 6.71 16.38 11.51
N PRO A 260 7.87 16.82 11.02
CA PRO A 260 8.91 15.91 10.59
C PRO A 260 9.48 15.16 11.81
N VAL A 261 9.68 13.84 11.66
CA VAL A 261 10.35 12.99 12.66
C VAL A 261 11.71 12.52 12.19
N ILE A 262 11.97 12.58 10.90
CA ILE A 262 13.30 12.41 10.29
C ILE A 262 13.32 13.17 8.98
N GLU A 263 14.41 13.87 8.68
CA GLU A 263 14.57 14.71 7.49
C GLU A 263 15.91 14.46 6.83
N ARG A 264 16.03 14.88 5.58
CA ARG A 264 17.27 14.81 4.78
C ARG A 264 17.76 13.38 4.60
N LEU A 265 16.81 12.48 4.37
CA LEU A 265 17.13 11.10 4.03
C LEU A 265 17.70 11.04 2.61
N ASP A 266 18.85 10.42 2.46
CA ASP A 266 19.49 10.20 1.15
C ASP A 266 18.72 9.17 0.32
N GLU A 267 18.11 8.17 0.99
CA GLU A 267 17.26 7.16 0.38
C GLU A 267 15.78 7.44 0.67
N PHE A 268 14.92 7.10 -0.28
CA PHE A 268 13.48 7.33 -0.14
C PHE A 268 12.81 6.19 0.64
N PRO A 269 12.00 6.51 1.69
CA PRO A 269 11.21 5.49 2.39
C PRO A 269 9.97 5.14 1.57
N TYR A 270 10.07 4.09 0.76
CA TYR A 270 8.96 3.61 -0.09
C TYR A 270 7.82 2.99 0.68
N ALA A 271 8.09 2.39 1.84
CA ALA A 271 7.07 1.76 2.65
C ALA A 271 7.14 2.23 4.10
N LEU A 272 5.99 2.55 4.67
CA LEU A 272 5.80 2.77 6.10
C LEU A 272 4.74 1.78 6.59
N VAL A 273 5.02 1.10 7.70
CA VAL A 273 4.11 0.09 8.26
C VAL A 273 4.07 0.23 9.78
N ALA A 274 2.88 0.37 10.35
CA ALA A 274 2.70 0.33 11.80
C ALA A 274 3.09 -1.05 12.36
N ASP A 275 3.71 -1.06 13.53
CA ASP A 275 4.00 -2.29 14.25
C ASP A 275 2.69 -2.92 14.73
N PRO A 276 2.39 -4.17 14.36
CA PRO A 276 1.11 -4.79 14.71
C PRO A 276 0.96 -5.15 16.19
N ASP A 277 2.02 -5.07 17.00
CA ASP A 277 2.00 -5.42 18.43
C ASP A 277 2.21 -4.22 19.36
N THR A 278 2.74 -3.11 18.85
CA THR A 278 3.21 -2.00 19.69
C THR A 278 2.69 -0.65 19.19
N THR A 279 1.80 -0.03 19.98
CA THR A 279 1.29 1.33 19.72
C THR A 279 2.44 2.34 19.63
N GLY A 280 2.42 3.21 18.63
CA GLY A 280 3.44 4.21 18.38
C GLY A 280 4.74 3.66 17.78
N ALA A 281 4.81 2.36 17.50
CA ALA A 281 5.94 1.78 16.79
C ALA A 281 5.64 1.60 15.30
N LEU A 282 6.68 1.78 14.46
CA LEU A 282 6.55 1.64 13.01
C LEU A 282 7.86 1.18 12.38
N TYR A 283 7.73 0.64 11.19
CA TYR A 283 8.83 0.27 10.29
C TYR A 283 8.85 1.21 9.08
N ALA A 284 10.05 1.56 8.63
CA ALA A 284 10.29 2.27 7.38
C ALA A 284 11.21 1.42 6.50
N GLY A 285 10.78 1.13 5.28
CA GLY A 285 11.55 0.38 4.30
C GLY A 285 12.00 1.29 3.16
N PHE A 286 13.28 1.20 2.80
CA PHE A 286 13.94 2.08 1.85
C PHE A 286 14.30 1.35 0.56
N GLY A 287 14.47 2.11 -0.53
CA GLY A 287 14.79 1.55 -1.85
C GLY A 287 16.10 0.76 -1.92
N ASP A 288 17.08 1.10 -1.08
CA ASP A 288 18.33 0.35 -0.92
C ASP A 288 18.19 -0.97 -0.14
N GLY A 289 16.98 -1.25 0.37
CA GLY A 289 16.65 -2.45 1.13
C GLY A 289 16.83 -2.30 2.65
N SER A 290 17.30 -1.16 3.15
CA SER A 290 17.37 -0.94 4.59
C SER A 290 15.98 -0.87 5.21
N ILE A 291 15.82 -1.46 6.39
CA ILE A 291 14.58 -1.44 7.17
C ILE A 291 14.89 -0.87 8.55
N LEU A 292 14.33 0.29 8.84
CA LEU A 292 14.44 0.93 10.15
C LEU A 292 13.17 0.68 10.96
N ARG A 293 13.30 0.59 12.27
CA ARG A 293 12.20 0.54 13.24
C ARG A 293 12.29 1.68 14.22
N SER A 294 11.20 2.35 14.48
CA SER A 294 11.02 3.22 15.63
C SER A 294 10.06 2.59 16.62
N SER A 295 10.39 2.61 17.92
CA SER A 295 9.50 2.16 19.00
C SER A 295 8.90 3.32 19.81
N ASN A 296 9.12 4.57 19.39
CA ASN A 296 8.80 5.77 20.16
C ASN A 296 8.24 6.89 19.27
N ALA A 297 7.33 6.51 18.38
CA ALA A 297 6.61 7.41 17.48
C ALA A 297 7.54 8.27 16.60
N GLY A 298 8.61 7.66 16.09
CA GLY A 298 9.53 8.30 15.16
C GLY A 298 10.63 9.13 15.85
N SER A 299 10.70 9.15 17.20
CA SER A 299 11.69 9.96 17.91
C SER A 299 13.12 9.42 17.80
N SER A 300 13.28 8.13 17.61
CA SER A 300 14.56 7.48 17.26
C SER A 300 14.31 6.26 16.39
N TRP A 301 15.35 5.83 15.67
CA TRP A 301 15.27 4.75 14.70
C TRP A 301 16.49 3.84 14.82
N ASP A 302 16.23 2.54 14.74
CA ASP A 302 17.24 1.49 14.72
C ASP A 302 17.10 0.68 13.44
N GLU A 303 18.22 0.35 12.78
CA GLU A 303 18.20 -0.56 11.65
C GLU A 303 17.98 -1.98 12.15
N VAL A 304 16.97 -2.66 11.58
CA VAL A 304 16.57 -4.01 12.01
C VAL A 304 16.84 -5.07 10.95
N ALA A 305 16.97 -4.68 9.69
CA ALA A 305 17.33 -5.59 8.60
C ALA A 305 17.84 -4.83 7.36
N GLN A 306 18.55 -5.57 6.48
CA GLN A 306 18.98 -5.13 5.16
C GLN A 306 18.51 -6.16 4.13
N ALA A 307 17.42 -5.87 3.43
CA ALA A 307 16.87 -6.71 2.37
C ALA A 307 17.57 -6.45 1.01
N PRO A 308 17.39 -7.30 -0.02
CA PRO A 308 18.03 -7.10 -1.34
C PRO A 308 17.50 -5.92 -2.16
N GLY A 309 16.58 -5.16 -1.65
CA GLY A 309 15.85 -4.04 -2.24
C GLY A 309 14.45 -4.02 -1.66
N LEU A 310 13.65 -2.98 -1.95
CA LEU A 310 12.32 -2.88 -1.38
C LEU A 310 11.38 -2.06 -2.26
N ASP A 311 10.30 -2.69 -2.74
CA ASP A 311 9.15 -2.05 -3.39
C ASP A 311 7.92 -2.02 -2.47
N ALA A 312 7.79 -3.03 -1.58
CA ALA A 312 6.72 -3.11 -0.60
C ALA A 312 7.19 -3.78 0.70
N LEU A 313 6.57 -3.43 1.81
CA LEU A 313 6.82 -3.96 3.16
C LEU A 313 5.49 -4.17 3.88
N VAL A 314 5.36 -5.29 4.58
CA VAL A 314 4.27 -5.55 5.53
C VAL A 314 4.83 -6.17 6.80
N ALA A 315 4.29 -5.82 7.93
CA ALA A 315 4.56 -6.41 9.23
C ALA A 315 3.33 -7.17 9.74
N VAL A 316 3.54 -8.35 10.30
CA VAL A 316 2.47 -9.14 10.90
C VAL A 316 2.91 -9.72 12.25
N ALA A 317 1.99 -9.77 13.21
CA ALA A 317 2.16 -10.51 14.44
C ALA A 317 1.88 -12.00 14.19
N VAL A 318 2.77 -12.88 14.62
CA VAL A 318 2.72 -14.34 14.47
C VAL A 318 2.93 -15.07 15.81
#